data_b19dbdade3e526d4feb8a65b477038b4
#
_entry.id   b19dbdade3e526d4feb8a65b477038b4
#
_cell.length_a   1.000
_cell.length_b   1.000
_cell.length_c   1.000
_cell.angle_alpha   90.00
_cell.angle_beta   90.00
_cell.angle_gamma   90.00
#
_symmetry.space_group_name_H-M   'P 1'
#
loop_
_entity.id
_entity.type
_entity.pdbx_description
1 polymer ?
#
loop_
_entity_poly.entity_id
_entity_poly.type
_entity_poly.pdbx_seq_one_letter_code
_entity_poly.pdbx_strand_id
1 'polypeptide(L)'
;MLPGLGGTDATTAPLRWFLRQLGYGAVGWGLGRNEGFGRHVTAGLDTRLASLSGGGPASLIGWSLGGLHAVKLARRRPDAVRSIITLGSPLGDRYVPPAVVPATSVYSRSDAIVPWRLSVVPTGPRRECVEVRGSHLGLGHNPAVALVIADRLAQRVDVWEPFTAPRWARRWYPTG
;
A
#
# COMPACT_ATOMS: atom_id res chain seq x y z
N MET A 1 6.68 -5.35 0.19
CA MET A 1 5.24 -5.39 0.53
C MET A 1 5.07 -5.86 1.96
N LEU A 2 4.11 -5.30 2.69
CA LEU A 2 3.88 -5.53 4.11
C LEU A 2 2.53 -6.25 4.31
N PRO A 3 2.53 -7.46 4.91
CA PRO A 3 1.31 -8.25 5.08
C PRO A 3 0.39 -7.72 6.20
N GLY A 4 -0.88 -8.12 6.18
CA GLY A 4 -1.82 -7.88 7.29
C GLY A 4 -1.49 -8.65 8.55
N LEU A 5 -2.26 -8.43 9.61
CA LEU A 5 -2.13 -9.16 10.88
C LEU A 5 -2.25 -10.68 10.65
N GLY A 6 -1.36 -11.46 11.24
CA GLY A 6 -1.28 -12.91 11.07
C GLY A 6 -0.73 -13.36 9.71
N GLY A 7 -0.57 -12.44 8.75
CA GLY A 7 -0.02 -12.74 7.44
C GLY A 7 1.49 -12.90 7.43
N THR A 8 1.99 -13.53 6.38
CA THR A 8 3.43 -13.67 6.09
C THR A 8 3.70 -13.19 4.66
N ASP A 9 4.92 -13.30 4.20
CA ASP A 9 5.24 -13.02 2.80
C ASP A 9 4.45 -13.89 1.80
N ALA A 10 3.98 -15.06 2.20
CA ALA A 10 3.12 -15.91 1.37
C ALA A 10 1.79 -15.20 1.01
N THR A 11 1.20 -14.43 1.95
CA THR A 11 -0.07 -13.74 1.70
C THR A 11 0.03 -12.61 0.66
N THR A 12 1.22 -12.06 0.45
CA THR A 12 1.47 -11.02 -0.56
C THR A 12 2.15 -11.57 -1.83
N ALA A 13 2.41 -12.87 -1.89
CA ALA A 13 3.13 -13.50 -2.99
C ALA A 13 2.46 -13.30 -4.37
N PRO A 14 1.14 -13.46 -4.53
CA PRO A 14 0.49 -13.27 -5.83
C PRO A 14 0.70 -11.86 -6.39
N LEU A 15 0.51 -10.84 -5.54
CA LEU A 15 0.68 -9.45 -5.96
C LEU A 15 2.15 -9.11 -6.23
N ARG A 16 3.09 -9.65 -5.43
CA ARG A 16 4.52 -9.51 -5.72
C ARG A 16 4.92 -10.20 -7.03
N TRP A 17 4.35 -11.37 -7.31
CA TRP A 17 4.57 -12.06 -8.58
C TRP A 17 4.10 -11.18 -9.75
N PHE A 18 2.88 -10.67 -9.70
CA PHE A 18 2.36 -9.76 -10.71
C PHE A 18 3.28 -8.56 -10.95
N LEU A 19 3.72 -7.90 -9.88
CA LEU A 19 4.60 -6.74 -9.99
C LEU A 19 5.97 -7.09 -10.60
N ARG A 20 6.48 -8.28 -10.32
CA ARG A 20 7.73 -8.77 -10.95
C ARG A 20 7.56 -9.01 -12.45
N GLN A 21 6.38 -9.48 -12.90
CA GLN A 21 6.10 -9.60 -14.34
C GLN A 21 6.09 -8.22 -15.03
N LEU A 22 5.81 -7.17 -14.30
CA LEU A 22 5.90 -5.78 -14.79
C LEU A 22 7.32 -5.17 -14.68
N GLY A 23 8.32 -5.95 -14.24
CA GLY A 23 9.71 -5.50 -14.13
C GLY A 23 10.08 -4.85 -12.80
N TYR A 24 9.18 -4.81 -11.81
CA TYR A 24 9.49 -4.23 -10.50
C TYR A 24 10.26 -5.22 -9.60
N GLY A 25 11.23 -4.73 -8.85
CA GLY A 25 11.94 -5.47 -7.80
C GLY A 25 11.08 -5.69 -6.55
N ALA A 26 9.90 -6.33 -6.71
CA ALA A 26 8.95 -6.50 -5.61
C ALA A 26 9.42 -7.54 -4.60
N VAL A 27 9.61 -7.12 -3.34
CA VAL A 27 10.08 -7.98 -2.23
C VAL A 27 9.06 -8.03 -1.10
N GLY A 28 9.12 -9.08 -0.29
CA GLY A 28 8.35 -9.19 0.95
C GLY A 28 8.99 -8.39 2.08
N TRP A 29 8.31 -8.36 3.22
CA TRP A 29 8.81 -7.66 4.40
C TRP A 29 9.95 -8.42 5.10
N GLY A 30 9.98 -9.78 4.97
CA GLY A 30 11.09 -10.60 5.45
C GLY A 30 11.13 -10.82 6.96
N LEU A 31 10.04 -10.54 7.70
CA LEU A 31 9.99 -10.61 9.17
C LEU A 31 9.09 -11.75 9.69
N GLY A 32 8.77 -12.75 8.84
CA GLY A 32 7.93 -13.87 9.23
C GLY A 32 6.44 -13.50 9.34
N ARG A 33 5.77 -13.97 10.39
CA ARG A 33 4.36 -13.68 10.66
C ARG A 33 4.21 -12.26 11.24
N ASN A 34 3.26 -11.50 10.73
CA ASN A 34 2.93 -10.17 11.29
C ASN A 34 2.07 -10.34 12.55
N GLU A 35 2.68 -10.24 13.70
CA GLU A 35 2.02 -10.34 15.01
C GLU A 35 1.62 -8.97 15.59
N GLY A 36 1.75 -7.91 14.81
CA GLY A 36 1.41 -6.56 15.24
C GLY A 36 2.62 -5.64 15.39
N PHE A 37 2.44 -4.62 16.22
CA PHE A 37 3.50 -3.66 16.49
C PHE A 37 4.50 -4.19 17.53
N GLY A 38 5.77 -3.87 17.32
CA GLY A 38 6.83 -4.23 18.25
C GLY A 38 8.14 -3.52 17.89
N ARG A 39 9.08 -3.45 18.85
CA ARG A 39 10.40 -2.85 18.61
C ARG A 39 11.18 -3.65 17.56
N HIS A 40 11.08 -4.99 17.59
CA HIS A 40 11.72 -5.87 16.62
C HIS A 40 11.17 -5.64 15.19
N VAL A 41 9.84 -5.45 15.04
CA VAL A 41 9.23 -5.13 13.75
C VAL A 41 9.72 -3.77 13.25
N THR A 42 9.78 -2.78 14.13
CA THR A 42 10.26 -1.44 13.79
C THR A 42 11.69 -1.48 13.28
N ALA A 43 12.61 -2.09 14.04
CA ALA A 43 14.01 -2.23 13.67
C ALA A 43 14.20 -3.08 12.39
N GLY A 44 13.47 -4.19 12.28
CA GLY A 44 13.50 -5.06 11.11
C GLY A 44 13.06 -4.35 9.83
N LEU A 45 12.01 -3.51 9.90
CA LEU A 45 11.56 -2.71 8.76
C LEU A 45 12.56 -1.62 8.37
N ASP A 46 13.21 -0.97 9.35
CA ASP A 46 14.27 0.00 9.07
C ASP A 46 15.48 -0.67 8.38
N THR A 47 15.90 -1.83 8.87
CA THR A 47 16.97 -2.64 8.24
C THR A 47 16.55 -3.09 6.84
N ARG A 48 15.31 -3.57 6.67
CA ARG A 48 14.79 -4.02 5.38
C ARG A 48 14.75 -2.88 4.37
N LEU A 49 14.29 -1.71 4.77
CA LEU A 49 14.28 -0.53 3.89
C LEU A 49 15.71 -0.12 3.50
N ALA A 50 16.64 -0.11 4.45
CA ALA A 50 18.04 0.22 4.19
C ALA A 50 18.68 -0.76 3.19
N SER A 51 18.35 -2.06 3.24
CA SER A 51 18.87 -3.06 2.29
C SER A 51 18.38 -2.86 0.83
N LEU A 52 17.37 -2.03 0.62
CA LEU A 52 16.81 -1.71 -0.71
C LEU A 52 17.35 -0.39 -1.27
N SER A 53 18.10 0.37 -0.48
CA SER A 53 18.49 1.76 -0.81
C SER A 53 19.44 1.88 -2.02
N GLY A 54 20.10 0.81 -2.45
CA GLY A 54 20.93 0.80 -3.67
C GLY A 54 20.16 1.09 -4.96
N GLY A 55 18.82 0.97 -4.95
CA GLY A 55 17.93 1.30 -6.09
C GLY A 55 17.16 2.61 -5.94
N GLY A 56 17.49 3.45 -4.96
CA GLY A 56 16.75 4.68 -4.63
C GLY A 56 15.59 4.45 -3.66
N PRO A 57 14.72 5.46 -3.43
CA PRO A 57 13.60 5.37 -2.51
C PRO A 57 12.58 4.29 -2.91
N ALA A 58 12.12 3.49 -1.95
CA ALA A 58 11.22 2.36 -2.18
C ALA A 58 9.74 2.74 -2.07
N SER A 59 8.88 2.18 -2.93
CA SER A 59 7.43 2.24 -2.74
C SER A 59 6.98 1.19 -1.73
N LEU A 60 6.20 1.61 -0.73
CA LEU A 60 5.66 0.75 0.32
C LEU A 60 4.22 0.35 0.00
N ILE A 61 3.95 -0.93 -0.15
CA ILE A 61 2.60 -1.44 -0.35
C ILE A 61 2.22 -2.24 0.89
N GLY A 62 1.21 -1.76 1.63
CA GLY A 62 0.78 -2.37 2.88
C GLY A 62 -0.68 -2.82 2.86
N TRP A 63 -0.93 -4.08 3.21
CA TRP A 63 -2.28 -4.64 3.30
C TRP A 63 -2.75 -4.68 4.74
N SER A 64 -3.96 -4.14 5.03
CA SER A 64 -4.54 -4.13 6.37
C SER A 64 -3.56 -3.50 7.39
N LEU A 65 -3.16 -4.20 8.45
CA LEU A 65 -2.14 -3.75 9.41
C LEU A 65 -0.81 -3.38 8.74
N GLY A 66 -0.47 -4.01 7.61
CA GLY A 66 0.73 -3.69 6.84
C GLY A 66 0.77 -2.24 6.36
N GLY A 67 -0.40 -1.63 6.08
CA GLY A 67 -0.47 -0.21 5.73
C GLY A 67 -0.12 0.72 6.88
N LEU A 68 -0.47 0.34 8.12
CA LEU A 68 -0.08 1.11 9.31
C LEU A 68 1.43 1.06 9.51
N HIS A 69 2.03 -0.11 9.29
CA HIS A 69 3.49 -0.24 9.30
C HIS A 69 4.15 0.62 8.23
N ALA A 70 3.60 0.62 7.00
CA ALA A 70 4.10 1.45 5.90
C ALA A 70 4.07 2.95 6.24
N VAL A 71 2.96 3.45 6.80
CA VAL A 71 2.83 4.85 7.23
C VAL A 71 3.82 5.18 8.35
N LYS A 72 3.96 4.31 9.36
CA LYS A 72 4.93 4.53 10.45
C LYS A 72 6.36 4.55 9.93
N LEU A 73 6.71 3.68 8.99
CA LEU A 73 8.03 3.63 8.37
C LEU A 73 8.30 4.91 7.57
N ALA A 74 7.35 5.34 6.75
CA ALA A 74 7.48 6.56 5.96
C ALA A 74 7.60 7.83 6.81
N ARG A 75 6.93 7.88 7.98
CA ARG A 75 7.08 9.00 8.92
C ARG A 75 8.49 9.09 9.51
N ARG A 76 9.15 7.95 9.72
CA ARG A 76 10.52 7.90 10.25
C ARG A 76 11.59 8.11 9.17
N ARG A 77 11.32 7.64 7.96
CA ARG A 77 12.27 7.59 6.84
C ARG A 77 11.65 8.14 5.55
N PRO A 78 11.16 9.39 5.56
CA PRO A 78 10.47 9.96 4.39
C PRO A 78 11.37 10.00 3.15
N ASP A 79 12.65 10.25 3.31
CA ASP A 79 13.61 10.34 2.19
C ASP A 79 13.89 8.97 1.53
N ALA A 80 13.69 7.87 2.26
CA ALA A 80 13.87 6.52 1.74
C ALA A 80 12.57 5.93 1.16
N VAL A 81 11.43 6.65 1.26
CA VAL A 81 10.12 6.18 0.80
C VAL A 81 9.63 7.03 -0.37
N ARG A 82 9.52 6.40 -1.53
CA ARG A 82 9.01 7.01 -2.75
C ARG A 82 7.51 7.27 -2.70
N SER A 83 6.74 6.28 -2.25
CA SER A 83 5.28 6.35 -2.17
C SER A 83 4.71 5.31 -1.21
N ILE A 84 3.48 5.52 -0.75
CA ILE A 84 2.72 4.56 0.06
C ILE A 84 1.46 4.17 -0.69
N ILE A 85 1.17 2.87 -0.76
CA ILE A 85 -0.11 2.33 -1.23
C ILE A 85 -0.65 1.43 -0.13
N THR A 86 -1.85 1.70 0.36
CA THR A 86 -2.49 0.90 1.41
C THR A 86 -3.73 0.20 0.87
N LEU A 87 -3.96 -1.04 1.32
CA LEU A 87 -5.06 -1.89 0.88
C LEU A 87 -5.92 -2.25 2.09
N GLY A 88 -7.11 -1.67 2.20
CA GLY A 88 -8.04 -1.92 3.31
C GLY A 88 -7.42 -1.71 4.69
N SER A 89 -6.62 -0.66 4.86
CA SER A 89 -5.87 -0.43 6.10
C SER A 89 -6.62 0.51 7.03
N PRO A 90 -6.77 0.19 8.34
CA PRO A 90 -7.49 1.02 9.30
C PRO A 90 -6.66 2.23 9.73
N LEU A 91 -6.44 3.17 8.81
CA LEU A 91 -5.58 4.34 9.01
C LEU A 91 -6.18 5.33 10.01
N GLY A 92 -7.48 5.64 9.86
CA GLY A 92 -8.16 6.67 10.64
C GLY A 92 -7.37 7.98 10.67
N ASP A 93 -7.65 8.82 11.65
CA ASP A 93 -6.94 10.11 11.82
C ASP A 93 -5.51 9.93 12.35
N ARG A 94 -5.24 8.79 12.99
CA ARG A 94 -3.94 8.52 13.63
C ARG A 94 -2.83 8.18 12.65
N TYR A 95 -3.16 7.52 11.53
CA TYR A 95 -2.18 7.01 10.57
C TYR A 95 -2.23 7.73 9.23
N VAL A 96 -2.49 9.03 9.24
CA VAL A 96 -2.43 9.84 8.02
C VAL A 96 -1.00 9.81 7.47
N PRO A 97 -0.80 9.49 6.18
CA PRO A 97 0.52 9.51 5.55
C PRO A 97 1.18 10.89 5.63
N PRO A 98 2.52 10.96 5.75
CA PRO A 98 3.22 12.26 5.76
C PRO A 98 2.99 12.99 4.42
N ALA A 99 2.80 14.32 4.49
CA ALA A 99 2.44 15.12 3.31
C ALA A 99 3.51 15.10 2.19
N VAL A 100 4.76 14.90 2.57
CA VAL A 100 5.90 14.86 1.63
C VAL A 100 5.97 13.56 0.84
N VAL A 101 5.29 12.48 1.28
CA VAL A 101 5.30 11.17 0.63
C VAL A 101 3.94 10.96 -0.07
N PRO A 102 3.93 10.77 -1.40
CA PRO A 102 2.72 10.44 -2.14
C PRO A 102 2.02 9.20 -1.57
N ALA A 103 0.69 9.24 -1.43
CA ALA A 103 -0.05 8.15 -0.82
C ALA A 103 -1.40 7.88 -1.50
N THR A 104 -1.66 6.61 -1.79
CA THR A 104 -2.92 6.10 -2.31
C THR A 104 -3.51 5.10 -1.32
N SER A 105 -4.71 5.37 -0.81
CA SER A 105 -5.47 4.42 0.00
C SER A 105 -6.51 3.73 -0.84
N VAL A 106 -6.36 2.42 -1.04
CA VAL A 106 -7.35 1.59 -1.73
C VAL A 106 -8.26 0.94 -0.70
N TYR A 107 -9.56 1.11 -0.86
CA TYR A 107 -10.56 0.58 0.07
C TYR A 107 -11.75 -0.02 -0.66
N SER A 108 -12.57 -0.78 0.07
CA SER A 108 -13.83 -1.32 -0.42
C SER A 108 -14.93 -1.11 0.61
N ARG A 109 -16.12 -0.66 0.18
CA ARG A 109 -17.29 -0.59 1.07
C ARG A 109 -17.83 -1.97 1.46
N SER A 110 -17.43 -3.02 0.73
CA SER A 110 -17.76 -4.41 1.05
C SER A 110 -16.71 -5.09 1.93
N ASP A 111 -15.77 -4.32 2.49
CA ASP A 111 -14.81 -4.82 3.48
C ASP A 111 -15.54 -5.11 4.80
N ALA A 112 -15.63 -6.40 5.16
CA ALA A 112 -16.32 -6.84 6.37
C ALA A 112 -15.38 -6.95 7.60
N ILE A 113 -14.08 -6.69 7.43
CA ILE A 113 -13.08 -6.78 8.51
C ILE A 113 -12.70 -5.39 9.00
N VAL A 114 -12.35 -4.50 8.08
CA VAL A 114 -12.00 -3.12 8.38
C VAL A 114 -13.12 -2.20 7.90
N PRO A 115 -13.80 -1.46 8.80
CA PRO A 115 -14.76 -0.46 8.39
C PRO A 115 -14.13 0.50 7.37
N TRP A 116 -14.68 0.55 6.17
CA TRP A 116 -14.07 1.26 5.04
C TRP A 116 -13.74 2.74 5.34
N ARG A 117 -14.53 3.38 6.21
CA ARG A 117 -14.29 4.76 6.64
C ARG A 117 -12.94 4.95 7.32
N LEU A 118 -12.42 3.91 7.97
CA LEU A 118 -11.08 3.94 8.57
C LEU A 118 -9.97 3.87 7.51
N SER A 119 -10.27 3.41 6.30
CA SER A 119 -9.30 3.37 5.20
C SER A 119 -9.29 4.66 4.37
N VAL A 120 -10.28 5.53 4.56
CA VAL A 120 -10.33 6.83 3.89
C VAL A 120 -9.45 7.82 4.66
N VAL A 121 -8.51 8.44 3.97
CA VAL A 121 -7.64 9.49 4.52
C VAL A 121 -8.03 10.86 3.98
N PRO A 122 -7.76 11.94 4.72
CA PRO A 122 -7.97 13.29 4.21
C PRO A 122 -7.26 13.48 2.88
N THR A 123 -7.97 14.00 1.88
CA THR A 123 -7.39 14.33 0.57
C THR A 123 -6.35 15.43 0.71
N GLY A 124 -5.43 15.51 -0.23
CA GLY A 124 -4.36 16.50 -0.23
C GLY A 124 -3.58 16.48 -1.53
N PRO A 125 -2.61 17.38 -1.70
CA PRO A 125 -1.90 17.54 -2.98
C PRO A 125 -1.24 16.27 -3.54
N ARG A 126 -0.90 15.31 -2.66
CA ARG A 126 -0.28 14.04 -3.02
C ARG A 126 -0.96 12.85 -2.33
N ARG A 127 -2.26 12.96 -2.05
CA ARG A 127 -3.05 11.91 -1.39
C ARG A 127 -4.37 11.70 -2.08
N GLU A 128 -4.72 10.45 -2.27
CA GLU A 128 -5.99 10.04 -2.83
C GLU A 128 -6.55 8.80 -2.13
N CYS A 129 -7.85 8.58 -2.32
CA CYS A 129 -8.53 7.37 -1.93
C CYS A 129 -9.19 6.77 -3.17
N VAL A 130 -8.98 5.48 -3.41
CA VAL A 130 -9.54 4.75 -4.55
C VAL A 130 -10.46 3.67 -4.04
N GLU A 131 -11.74 3.76 -4.38
CA GLU A 131 -12.71 2.73 -4.06
C GLU A 131 -12.65 1.60 -5.10
N VAL A 132 -12.63 0.35 -4.62
CA VAL A 132 -12.74 -0.85 -5.44
C VAL A 132 -13.85 -1.76 -4.88
N ARG A 133 -14.35 -2.67 -5.69
CA ARG A 133 -15.27 -3.72 -5.22
C ARG A 133 -14.46 -4.93 -4.76
N GLY A 134 -14.80 -5.50 -3.60
CA GLY A 134 -14.17 -6.73 -3.10
C GLY A 134 -14.19 -6.85 -1.59
N SER A 135 -13.98 -8.06 -1.08
CA SER A 135 -13.83 -8.31 0.36
C SER A 135 -12.43 -7.89 0.82
N HIS A 136 -12.24 -7.77 2.15
CA HIS A 136 -10.95 -7.47 2.75
C HIS A 136 -9.83 -8.41 2.30
N LEU A 137 -10.09 -9.73 2.37
CA LEU A 137 -9.12 -10.74 1.94
C LEU A 137 -8.92 -10.74 0.42
N GLY A 138 -9.94 -10.36 -0.33
CA GLY A 138 -9.88 -10.23 -1.78
C GLY A 138 -8.96 -9.12 -2.26
N LEU A 139 -8.74 -8.05 -1.49
CA LEU A 139 -7.94 -6.90 -1.94
C LEU A 139 -6.51 -7.29 -2.38
N GLY A 140 -5.91 -8.29 -1.75
CA GLY A 140 -4.57 -8.78 -2.11
C GLY A 140 -4.49 -9.54 -3.45
N HIS A 141 -5.65 -9.85 -4.07
CA HIS A 141 -5.74 -10.64 -5.32
C HIS A 141 -6.64 -9.95 -6.37
N ASN A 142 -7.14 -8.77 -6.06
CA ASN A 142 -8.11 -8.06 -6.88
C ASN A 142 -7.43 -7.40 -8.09
N PRO A 143 -7.86 -7.68 -9.33
CA PRO A 143 -7.29 -7.05 -10.52
C PRO A 143 -7.44 -5.52 -10.54
N ALA A 144 -8.53 -4.98 -9.98
CA ALA A 144 -8.70 -3.53 -9.86
C ALA A 144 -7.62 -2.92 -8.94
N VAL A 145 -7.31 -3.58 -7.81
CA VAL A 145 -6.21 -3.18 -6.92
C VAL A 145 -4.86 -3.27 -7.63
N ALA A 146 -4.62 -4.37 -8.34
CA ALA A 146 -3.38 -4.57 -9.11
C ALA A 146 -3.18 -3.45 -10.15
N LEU A 147 -4.25 -3.04 -10.83
CA LEU A 147 -4.22 -1.94 -11.80
C LEU A 147 -3.90 -0.60 -11.13
N VAL A 148 -4.52 -0.27 -9.99
CA VAL A 148 -4.17 0.94 -9.22
C VAL A 148 -2.69 0.92 -8.85
N ILE A 149 -2.19 -0.19 -8.31
CA ILE A 149 -0.79 -0.30 -7.90
C ILE A 149 0.14 -0.10 -9.10
N ALA A 150 -0.14 -0.76 -10.22
CA ALA A 150 0.67 -0.65 -11.44
C ALA A 150 0.74 0.79 -11.93
N ASP A 151 -0.40 1.49 -11.97
CA ASP A 151 -0.49 2.88 -12.37
C ASP A 151 0.31 3.81 -11.43
N ARG A 152 0.15 3.63 -10.09
CA ARG A 152 0.89 4.43 -9.10
C ARG A 152 2.40 4.22 -9.19
N LEU A 153 2.83 2.99 -9.43
CA LEU A 153 4.25 2.67 -9.56
C LEU A 153 4.85 3.17 -10.87
N ALA A 154 4.05 3.29 -11.94
CA ALA A 154 4.49 3.78 -13.24
C ALA A 154 4.68 5.30 -13.28
N GLN A 155 4.10 6.06 -12.35
CA GLN A 155 4.31 7.52 -12.31
C GLN A 155 5.77 7.87 -12.07
N ARG A 156 6.24 8.96 -12.67
CA ARG A 156 7.55 9.52 -12.38
C ARG A 156 7.61 10.05 -10.95
N VAL A 157 8.80 10.10 -10.36
CA VAL A 157 8.99 10.51 -8.95
C VAL A 157 8.55 11.95 -8.69
N ASP A 158 8.71 12.81 -9.67
CA ASP A 158 8.43 14.24 -9.65
C ASP A 158 6.99 14.62 -10.06
N VAL A 159 6.22 13.62 -10.52
CA VAL A 159 4.84 13.81 -11.00
C VAL A 159 3.87 13.15 -10.06
N TRP A 160 2.79 13.85 -9.72
CA TRP A 160 1.64 13.29 -9.02
C TRP A 160 0.35 13.65 -9.75
N GLU A 161 -0.31 12.65 -10.27
CA GLU A 161 -1.66 12.75 -10.81
C GLU A 161 -2.55 11.72 -10.14
N PRO A 162 -3.78 12.04 -9.76
CA PRO A 162 -4.73 11.08 -9.20
C PRO A 162 -4.98 9.91 -10.17
N PHE A 163 -5.29 8.74 -9.62
CA PHE A 163 -5.64 7.56 -10.40
C PHE A 163 -6.89 7.82 -11.24
N THR A 164 -6.80 7.55 -12.52
CA THR A 164 -7.95 7.56 -13.42
C THR A 164 -8.11 6.19 -14.06
N ALA A 165 -9.25 5.54 -13.80
CA ALA A 165 -9.52 4.22 -14.34
C ALA A 165 -9.58 4.26 -15.89
N PRO A 166 -8.82 3.42 -16.60
CA PRO A 166 -8.92 3.33 -18.05
C PRO A 166 -10.33 2.88 -18.47
N ARG A 167 -10.77 3.31 -19.66
CA ARG A 167 -12.17 3.10 -20.13
C ARG A 167 -12.65 1.66 -19.99
N TRP A 168 -11.80 0.69 -20.33
CA TRP A 168 -12.14 -0.73 -20.28
C TRP A 168 -12.29 -1.30 -18.86
N ALA A 169 -11.69 -0.66 -17.84
CA ALA A 169 -11.72 -1.10 -16.44
C ALA A 169 -12.66 -0.27 -15.56
N ARG A 170 -13.30 0.79 -16.07
CA ARG A 170 -14.15 1.70 -15.26
C ARG A 170 -15.20 0.98 -14.42
N ARG A 171 -15.78 -0.11 -14.93
CA ARG A 171 -16.77 -0.92 -14.22
C ARG A 171 -16.28 -1.58 -12.92
N TRP A 172 -14.95 -1.65 -12.73
CA TRP A 172 -14.35 -2.22 -11.53
C TRP A 172 -14.32 -1.23 -10.37
N TYR A 173 -14.46 0.04 -10.68
CA TYR A 173 -14.41 1.13 -9.72
C TYR A 173 -15.80 1.72 -9.57
N PRO A 174 -16.35 1.78 -8.34
CA PRO A 174 -17.59 2.52 -8.11
C PRO A 174 -17.42 3.98 -8.54
N THR A 175 -18.39 4.50 -9.26
CA THR A 175 -18.50 5.94 -9.51
C THR A 175 -18.92 6.58 -8.20
N GLY A 176 -18.07 7.44 -7.62
CA GLY A 176 -18.42 8.29 -6.49
C GLY A 176 -19.54 9.26 -6.82
#